data_68b77422b61332fa1e882c8c0b9ae287
#
_entry.id   68b77422b61332fa1e882c8c0b9ae287
#
_cell.length_a   1.000
_cell.length_b   1.000
_cell.length_c   1.000
_cell.angle_alpha   90.00
_cell.angle_beta   90.00
_cell.angle_gamma   90.00
#
_symmetry.space_group_name_H-M   'P 1'
#
loop_
_entity.id
_entity.type
_entity.pdbx_description
1 polymer ?
#
loop_
_entity_poly.entity_id
_entity_poly.type
_entity_poly.pdbx_seq_one_letter_code
_entity_poly.pdbx_strand_id
1 'polypeptide(L)'
;MIMKCYEIFAKLSPEVTNEIFAHLIENEKPVYKAMIQNIATRRKLRPIFIERKPRDERHIWLKQALSMKGSDDIATQLLQIWLLGAHRQMICDFLDLLGIKHDGKGVVDNLPAEPSKEALSDTITKLLENRSPEVVAVYLHAFQAMDETGWSTLDEILATDERIALKVASG
;
A
#
# COMPACT_ATOMS: atom_id res chain seq x y z
N MET A 1 -8.68 -11.39 9.48
CA MET A 1 -8.65 -11.70 8.04
C MET A 1 -7.71 -10.72 7.34
N ILE A 2 -6.69 -11.25 6.66
CA ILE A 2 -5.66 -10.42 6.02
C ILE A 2 -6.19 -9.87 4.70
N MET A 3 -6.13 -8.55 4.55
CA MET A 3 -6.55 -7.86 3.34
C MET A 3 -5.45 -7.99 2.28
N LYS A 4 -5.83 -8.40 1.06
CA LYS A 4 -4.88 -8.47 -0.04
C LYS A 4 -4.67 -7.10 -0.68
N CYS A 5 -3.59 -6.92 -1.43
CA CYS A 5 -3.23 -5.61 -1.97
C CYS A 5 -4.27 -5.05 -2.94
N TYR A 6 -4.90 -5.89 -3.77
CA TYR A 6 -5.98 -5.41 -4.63
C TYR A 6 -7.19 -4.91 -3.81
N GLU A 7 -7.44 -5.51 -2.66
CA GLU A 7 -8.51 -5.06 -1.75
C GLU A 7 -8.15 -3.74 -1.08
N ILE A 8 -6.86 -3.52 -0.79
CA ILE A 8 -6.36 -2.26 -0.28
C ILE A 8 -6.65 -1.15 -1.30
N PHE A 9 -6.32 -1.39 -2.58
CA PHE A 9 -6.60 -0.41 -3.65
C PHE A 9 -8.08 -0.05 -3.72
N ALA A 10 -8.97 -1.02 -3.55
CA ALA A 10 -10.41 -0.78 -3.57
C ALA A 10 -10.87 0.21 -2.50
N LYS A 11 -10.10 0.33 -1.41
CA LYS A 11 -10.46 1.15 -0.25
C LYS A 11 -9.69 2.47 -0.14
N LEU A 12 -8.80 2.75 -1.11
CA LEU A 12 -8.02 3.98 -1.08
C LEU A 12 -8.89 5.20 -1.41
N SER A 13 -8.59 6.31 -0.73
CA SER A 13 -9.17 7.60 -1.07
C SER A 13 -8.64 8.09 -2.43
N PRO A 14 -9.34 9.02 -3.10
CA PRO A 14 -8.80 9.64 -4.31
C PRO A 14 -7.44 10.32 -4.08
N GLU A 15 -7.24 10.94 -2.92
CA GLU A 15 -5.99 11.62 -2.56
C GLU A 15 -4.82 10.66 -2.54
N VAL A 16 -4.93 9.54 -1.84
CA VAL A 16 -3.86 8.54 -1.77
C VAL A 16 -3.64 7.86 -3.11
N THR A 17 -4.71 7.54 -3.82
CA THR A 17 -4.62 6.97 -5.17
C THR A 17 -3.83 7.89 -6.09
N ASN A 18 -4.13 9.18 -6.09
CA ASN A 18 -3.42 10.17 -6.91
C ASN A 18 -1.97 10.33 -6.46
N GLU A 19 -1.69 10.26 -5.17
CA GLU A 19 -0.32 10.30 -4.64
C GLU A 19 0.51 9.13 -5.19
N ILE A 20 -0.06 7.92 -5.18
CA ILE A 20 0.63 6.73 -5.70
C ILE A 20 0.97 6.91 -7.18
N PHE A 21 -0.01 7.29 -8.00
CA PHE A 21 0.22 7.44 -9.43
C PHE A 21 1.16 8.61 -9.74
N ALA A 22 1.07 9.72 -9.01
CA ALA A 22 2.00 10.84 -9.18
C ALA A 22 3.44 10.42 -8.87
N HIS A 23 3.63 9.65 -7.81
CA HIS A 23 4.96 9.12 -7.46
C HIS A 23 5.53 8.26 -8.59
N LEU A 24 4.70 7.38 -9.16
CA LEU A 24 5.13 6.53 -10.28
C LEU A 24 5.48 7.36 -11.52
N ILE A 25 4.65 8.34 -11.86
CA ILE A 25 4.88 9.20 -13.02
C ILE A 25 6.18 10.00 -12.86
N GLU A 26 6.45 10.51 -11.67
CA GLU A 26 7.62 11.35 -11.41
C GLU A 26 8.91 10.55 -11.25
N ASN A 27 8.85 9.38 -10.62
CA ASN A 27 10.05 8.65 -10.21
C ASN A 27 10.21 7.28 -10.86
N GLU A 28 9.14 6.70 -11.39
CA GLU A 28 9.12 5.33 -11.88
C GLU A 28 8.31 5.21 -13.18
N LYS A 29 8.59 6.07 -14.15
CA LYS A 29 7.86 6.08 -15.42
C LYS A 29 7.78 4.71 -16.10
N PRO A 30 8.87 3.90 -16.15
CA PRO A 30 8.78 2.57 -16.76
C PRO A 30 7.77 1.66 -16.06
N VAL A 31 7.66 1.76 -14.74
CA VAL A 31 6.69 0.98 -13.95
C VAL A 31 5.27 1.42 -14.28
N TYR A 32 5.03 2.74 -14.37
CA TYR A 32 3.72 3.29 -14.74
C TYR A 32 3.29 2.81 -16.14
N LYS A 33 4.19 2.85 -17.10
CA LYS A 33 3.92 2.37 -18.45
C LYS A 33 3.67 0.86 -18.50
N ALA A 34 4.49 0.09 -17.78
CA ALA A 34 4.33 -1.36 -17.71
C ALA A 34 2.99 -1.76 -17.08
N MET A 35 2.55 -1.02 -16.06
CA MET A 35 1.24 -1.21 -15.45
C MET A 35 0.13 -1.01 -16.45
N ILE A 36 0.15 0.08 -17.20
CA ILE A 36 -0.86 0.37 -18.23
C ILE A 36 -0.89 -0.74 -19.27
N GLN A 37 0.27 -1.17 -19.76
CA GLN A 37 0.36 -2.25 -20.75
C GLN A 37 -0.20 -3.56 -20.22
N ASN A 38 0.11 -3.90 -18.99
CA ASN A 38 -0.37 -5.14 -18.37
C ASN A 38 -1.89 -5.13 -18.21
N ILE A 39 -2.45 -4.02 -17.70
CA ILE A 39 -3.89 -3.88 -17.52
C ILE A 39 -4.60 -3.90 -18.88
N ALA A 40 -4.05 -3.19 -19.88
CA ALA A 40 -4.60 -3.17 -21.21
C ALA A 40 -4.66 -4.59 -21.81
N THR A 41 -3.57 -5.36 -21.66
CA THR A 41 -3.52 -6.74 -22.16
C THR A 41 -4.60 -7.60 -21.51
N ARG A 42 -4.76 -7.50 -20.20
CA ARG A 42 -5.79 -8.26 -19.47
C ARG A 42 -7.19 -7.89 -19.88
N ARG A 43 -7.43 -6.63 -20.22
CA ARG A 43 -8.72 -6.10 -20.63
C ARG A 43 -8.94 -6.20 -22.15
N LYS A 44 -7.98 -6.74 -22.88
CA LYS A 44 -8.00 -6.85 -24.35
C LYS A 44 -8.18 -5.48 -25.01
N LEU A 45 -7.51 -4.48 -24.45
CA LEU A 45 -7.49 -3.10 -24.95
C LEU A 45 -6.09 -2.74 -25.44
N ARG A 46 -6.02 -1.76 -26.33
CA ARG A 46 -4.74 -1.15 -26.68
C ARG A 46 -4.34 -0.16 -25.58
N PRO A 47 -3.06 -0.10 -25.17
CA PRO A 47 -2.64 0.83 -24.13
C PRO A 47 -3.04 2.28 -24.39
N ILE A 48 -3.08 2.70 -25.65
CA ILE A 48 -3.42 4.05 -26.04
C ILE A 48 -4.82 4.48 -25.58
N PHE A 49 -5.77 3.55 -25.46
CA PHE A 49 -7.09 3.87 -24.97
C PHE A 49 -7.06 4.33 -23.51
N ILE A 50 -6.13 3.80 -22.74
CA ILE A 50 -5.93 4.20 -21.35
C ILE A 50 -5.14 5.51 -21.30
N GLU A 51 -4.06 5.59 -22.07
CA GLU A 51 -3.16 6.75 -22.07
C GLU A 51 -3.84 8.03 -22.56
N ARG A 52 -4.82 7.93 -23.45
CA ARG A 52 -5.57 9.08 -23.98
C ARG A 52 -6.60 9.66 -23.02
N LYS A 53 -6.97 8.94 -21.98
CA LYS A 53 -7.91 9.46 -21.02
C LYS A 53 -7.32 10.67 -20.29
N PRO A 54 -8.14 11.69 -19.97
CA PRO A 54 -7.70 12.75 -19.07
C PRO A 54 -7.14 12.13 -17.77
N ARG A 55 -6.15 12.79 -17.18
CA ARG A 55 -5.41 12.23 -16.03
C ARG A 55 -6.33 11.74 -14.92
N ASP A 56 -7.32 12.53 -14.54
CA ASP A 56 -8.22 12.18 -13.44
C ASP A 56 -9.08 10.96 -13.78
N GLU A 57 -9.63 10.91 -15.00
CA GLU A 57 -10.40 9.76 -15.47
C GLU A 57 -9.54 8.50 -15.58
N ARG A 58 -8.32 8.68 -16.06
CA ARG A 58 -7.36 7.58 -16.19
C ARG A 58 -7.06 6.97 -14.83
N HIS A 59 -6.84 7.79 -13.82
CA HIS A 59 -6.53 7.30 -12.47
C HIS A 59 -7.72 6.62 -11.81
N ILE A 60 -8.93 7.11 -12.01
CA ILE A 60 -10.15 6.43 -11.54
C ILE A 60 -10.27 5.06 -12.20
N TRP A 61 -10.06 5.01 -13.52
CA TRP A 61 -10.14 3.77 -14.27
C TRP A 61 -9.05 2.76 -13.84
N LEU A 62 -7.82 3.23 -13.67
CA LEU A 62 -6.71 2.39 -13.21
C LEU A 62 -6.95 1.86 -11.79
N LYS A 63 -7.47 2.69 -10.90
CA LYS A 63 -7.82 2.24 -9.54
C LYS A 63 -8.84 1.11 -9.60
N GLN A 64 -9.87 1.24 -10.42
CA GLN A 64 -10.88 0.19 -10.57
C GLN A 64 -10.25 -1.12 -11.07
N ALA A 65 -9.37 -1.03 -12.05
CA ALA A 65 -8.68 -2.19 -12.58
C ALA A 65 -7.77 -2.85 -11.54
N LEU A 66 -7.06 -2.05 -10.74
CA LEU A 66 -6.18 -2.54 -9.67
C LEU A 66 -6.96 -3.09 -8.47
N SER A 67 -8.24 -2.81 -8.37
CA SER A 67 -9.11 -3.31 -7.30
C SER A 67 -9.67 -4.70 -7.60
N MET A 68 -9.32 -5.28 -8.73
CA MET A 68 -9.76 -6.61 -9.12
C MET A 68 -8.77 -7.69 -8.68
N LYS A 69 -9.28 -8.84 -8.29
CA LYS A 69 -8.47 -9.96 -7.80
C LYS A 69 -7.33 -10.34 -8.78
N GLY A 70 -7.59 -10.31 -10.08
CA GLY A 70 -6.58 -10.63 -11.09
C GLY A 70 -5.41 -9.65 -11.15
N SER A 71 -5.53 -8.49 -10.51
CA SER A 71 -4.48 -7.46 -10.46
C SER A 71 -3.65 -7.49 -9.19
N ASP A 72 -3.82 -8.49 -8.32
CA ASP A 72 -3.16 -8.50 -7.01
C ASP A 72 -1.64 -8.38 -7.11
N ASP A 73 -1.01 -9.06 -8.06
CA ASP A 73 0.44 -9.01 -8.26
C ASP A 73 0.92 -7.59 -8.56
N ILE A 74 0.21 -6.90 -9.45
CA ILE A 74 0.56 -5.51 -9.82
C ILE A 74 0.27 -4.58 -8.64
N ALA A 75 -0.88 -4.75 -8.00
CA ALA A 75 -1.26 -3.94 -6.85
C ALA A 75 -0.19 -4.05 -5.75
N THR A 76 0.29 -5.24 -5.49
CA THR A 76 1.37 -5.50 -4.52
C THR A 76 2.64 -4.73 -4.90
N GLN A 77 3.05 -4.84 -6.16
CA GLN A 77 4.24 -4.16 -6.66
C GLN A 77 4.15 -2.64 -6.54
N LEU A 78 3.01 -2.06 -6.93
CA LEU A 78 2.81 -0.62 -6.87
C LEU A 78 2.83 -0.08 -5.43
N LEU A 79 2.15 -0.76 -4.51
CA LEU A 79 2.17 -0.37 -3.11
C LEU A 79 3.57 -0.45 -2.52
N GLN A 80 4.30 -1.49 -2.83
CA GLN A 80 5.67 -1.67 -2.37
C GLN A 80 6.59 -0.56 -2.88
N ILE A 81 6.53 -0.25 -4.16
CA ILE A 81 7.35 0.80 -4.77
C ILE A 81 7.02 2.17 -4.15
N TRP A 82 5.74 2.48 -4.01
CA TRP A 82 5.32 3.76 -3.43
C TRP A 82 5.74 3.89 -1.97
N LEU A 83 5.48 2.87 -1.16
CA LEU A 83 5.82 2.90 0.26
C LEU A 83 7.32 3.01 0.49
N LEU A 84 8.12 2.22 -0.22
CA LEU A 84 9.58 2.25 -0.10
C LEU A 84 10.20 3.50 -0.69
N GLY A 85 9.56 4.12 -1.68
CA GLY A 85 10.06 5.35 -2.30
C GLY A 85 9.62 6.61 -1.57
N ALA A 86 8.31 6.77 -1.40
CA ALA A 86 7.73 8.01 -0.86
C ALA A 86 7.63 8.02 0.67
N HIS A 87 7.51 6.85 1.31
CA HIS A 87 7.27 6.73 2.75
C HIS A 87 8.33 5.88 3.46
N ARG A 88 9.54 5.88 2.94
CA ARG A 88 10.65 5.12 3.52
C ARG A 88 10.90 5.44 4.98
N GLN A 89 10.86 6.72 5.35
CA GLN A 89 11.11 7.13 6.74
C GLN A 89 10.07 6.55 7.70
N MET A 90 8.81 6.50 7.29
CA MET A 90 7.74 5.88 8.08
C MET A 90 8.04 4.40 8.33
N ILE A 91 8.46 3.69 7.30
CA ILE A 91 8.79 2.26 7.40
C ILE A 91 9.97 2.05 8.35
N CYS A 92 11.03 2.86 8.20
CA CYS A 92 12.19 2.79 9.08
C CYS A 92 11.82 3.10 10.53
N ASP A 93 10.99 4.11 10.75
CA ASP A 93 10.51 4.46 12.09
C ASP A 93 9.72 3.32 12.73
N PHE A 94 8.84 2.69 11.98
CA PHE A 94 8.08 1.53 12.45
C PHE A 94 9.01 0.41 12.89
N LEU A 95 9.99 0.06 12.05
CA LEU A 95 10.93 -1.01 12.35
C LEU A 95 11.83 -0.65 13.54
N ASP A 96 12.31 0.58 13.60
CA ASP A 96 13.18 1.05 14.70
C ASP A 96 12.43 1.05 16.04
N LEU A 97 11.18 1.52 16.05
CA LEU A 97 10.35 1.55 17.26
C LEU A 97 10.10 0.15 17.83
N LEU A 98 10.03 -0.86 16.95
CA LEU A 98 9.86 -2.24 17.35
C LEU A 98 11.20 -2.96 17.60
N GLY A 99 12.33 -2.28 17.39
CA GLY A 99 13.65 -2.89 17.55
C GLY A 99 14.00 -3.91 16.49
N ILE A 100 13.40 -3.79 15.30
CA ILE A 100 13.62 -4.73 14.19
C ILE A 100 14.79 -4.24 13.36
N LYS A 101 15.75 -5.14 13.13
CA LYS A 101 16.92 -4.85 12.31
C LYS A 101 16.55 -4.78 10.83
N HIS A 102 17.01 -3.74 10.14
CA HIS A 102 16.76 -3.54 8.71
C HIS A 102 17.97 -2.91 8.02
N ASP A 103 17.90 -2.79 6.69
CA ASP A 103 19.01 -2.30 5.87
C ASP A 103 19.14 -0.77 5.80
N GLY A 104 18.35 -0.04 6.59
CA GLY A 104 18.28 1.43 6.52
C GLY A 104 17.36 1.95 5.43
N LYS A 105 16.82 1.06 4.59
CA LYS A 105 15.92 1.40 3.49
C LYS A 105 14.50 0.84 3.67
N GLY A 106 14.27 0.19 4.81
CA GLY A 106 12.97 -0.39 5.12
C GLY A 106 12.81 -1.86 4.73
N VAL A 107 13.89 -2.52 4.33
CA VAL A 107 13.88 -3.94 3.97
C VAL A 107 14.42 -4.78 5.13
N VAL A 108 13.72 -5.85 5.46
CA VAL A 108 14.08 -6.78 6.54
C VAL A 108 14.41 -8.13 5.95
N ASP A 109 15.61 -8.65 6.24
CA ASP A 109 16.02 -9.97 5.75
C ASP A 109 15.31 -11.11 6.48
N ASN A 110 15.23 -11.00 7.80
CA ASN A 110 14.59 -12.01 8.64
C ASN A 110 13.64 -11.32 9.62
N LEU A 111 12.34 -11.57 9.47
CA LEU A 111 11.34 -11.00 10.36
C LEU A 111 11.41 -11.70 11.72
N PRO A 112 11.53 -10.95 12.83
CA PRO A 112 11.58 -11.56 14.15
C PRO A 112 10.22 -12.10 14.59
N ALA A 113 10.19 -12.71 15.77
CA ALA A 113 8.96 -13.13 16.40
C ALA A 113 8.02 -11.94 16.59
N GLU A 114 6.72 -12.24 16.67
CA GLU A 114 5.66 -11.25 16.82
C GLU A 114 5.88 -10.35 18.05
N PRO A 115 5.86 -9.01 17.89
CA PRO A 115 5.88 -8.10 19.02
C PRO A 115 4.60 -8.23 19.88
N SER A 116 4.66 -7.74 21.11
CA SER A 116 3.47 -7.71 21.96
C SER A 116 2.42 -6.73 21.39
N LYS A 117 1.17 -6.94 21.76
CA LYS A 117 0.07 -6.06 21.37
C LYS A 117 0.33 -4.63 21.83
N GLU A 118 0.86 -4.46 23.04
CA GLU A 118 1.19 -3.14 23.59
C GLU A 118 2.27 -2.44 22.77
N ALA A 119 3.33 -3.15 22.43
CA ALA A 119 4.43 -2.59 21.61
C ALA A 119 3.93 -2.16 20.22
N LEU A 120 3.09 -2.98 19.59
CA LEU A 120 2.50 -2.64 18.30
C LEU A 120 1.57 -1.43 18.40
N SER A 121 0.68 -1.43 19.39
CA SER A 121 -0.25 -0.31 19.61
C SER A 121 0.47 1.00 19.89
N ASP A 122 1.49 0.98 20.72
CA ASP A 122 2.29 2.18 21.03
C ASP A 122 3.03 2.69 19.80
N THR A 123 3.59 1.78 19.01
CA THR A 123 4.28 2.12 17.76
C THR A 123 3.32 2.78 16.77
N ILE A 124 2.12 2.22 16.61
CA ILE A 124 1.09 2.77 15.73
C ILE A 124 0.69 4.17 16.19
N THR A 125 0.50 4.36 17.49
CA THR A 125 0.18 5.67 18.06
C THR A 125 1.26 6.70 17.71
N LYS A 126 2.52 6.34 17.84
CA LYS A 126 3.64 7.22 17.50
C LYS A 126 3.68 7.55 16.00
N LEU A 127 3.42 6.57 15.15
CA LEU A 127 3.36 6.81 13.70
C LEU A 127 2.25 7.80 13.34
N LEU A 128 1.11 7.72 14.03
CA LEU A 128 -0.05 8.56 13.75
C LEU A 128 0.12 10.02 14.21
N GLU A 129 1.09 10.32 15.07
CA GLU A 129 1.30 11.67 15.59
C GLU A 129 1.60 12.69 14.48
N ASN A 130 2.35 12.30 13.45
CA ASN A 130 2.83 13.20 12.41
C ASN A 130 2.50 12.74 10.99
N ARG A 131 1.63 11.75 10.84
CA ARG A 131 1.35 11.15 9.53
C ARG A 131 -0.14 10.96 9.30
N SER A 132 -0.52 10.91 8.03
CA SER A 132 -1.89 10.61 7.64
C SER A 132 -2.32 9.24 8.15
N PRO A 133 -3.46 9.12 8.84
CA PRO A 133 -3.97 7.83 9.29
C PRO A 133 -4.16 6.84 8.15
N GLU A 134 -4.59 7.32 6.98
CA GLU A 134 -4.78 6.45 5.82
C GLU A 134 -3.45 5.87 5.33
N VAL A 135 -2.39 6.67 5.25
CA VAL A 135 -1.08 6.19 4.81
C VAL A 135 -0.53 5.15 5.79
N VAL A 136 -0.66 5.39 7.08
CA VAL A 136 -0.25 4.42 8.12
C VAL A 136 -1.05 3.13 7.98
N ALA A 137 -2.37 3.24 7.78
CA ALA A 137 -3.23 2.07 7.59
C ALA A 137 -2.85 1.27 6.35
N VAL A 138 -2.60 1.94 5.24
CA VAL A 138 -2.17 1.27 4.00
C VAL A 138 -0.87 0.51 4.23
N TYR A 139 0.10 1.13 4.87
CA TYR A 139 1.38 0.47 5.16
C TYR A 139 1.19 -0.78 6.02
N LEU A 140 0.45 -0.69 7.11
CA LEU A 140 0.27 -1.81 8.02
C LEU A 140 -0.49 -2.98 7.38
N HIS A 141 -1.55 -2.67 6.62
CA HIS A 141 -2.28 -3.71 5.87
C HIS A 141 -1.40 -4.35 4.80
N ALA A 142 -0.60 -3.54 4.09
CA ALA A 142 0.33 -4.05 3.08
C ALA A 142 1.44 -4.89 3.71
N PHE A 143 1.98 -4.46 4.84
CA PHE A 143 2.98 -5.22 5.59
C PHE A 143 2.47 -6.62 5.92
N GLN A 144 1.24 -6.71 6.43
CA GLN A 144 0.63 -7.99 6.78
C GLN A 144 0.34 -8.85 5.54
N ALA A 145 0.01 -8.22 4.41
CA ALA A 145 -0.34 -8.93 3.17
C ALA A 145 0.88 -9.44 2.40
N MET A 146 1.95 -8.64 2.37
CA MET A 146 3.10 -8.92 1.49
C MET A 146 4.08 -9.95 2.01
N ASP A 147 4.33 -9.97 3.32
CA ASP A 147 5.50 -10.66 3.85
C ASP A 147 5.19 -11.98 4.54
N GLU A 148 3.98 -12.50 4.35
CA GLU A 148 3.56 -13.68 5.09
C GLU A 148 3.93 -13.55 6.57
N THR A 149 3.78 -12.33 7.07
CA THR A 149 4.22 -11.92 8.40
C THR A 149 3.69 -12.84 9.48
N GLY A 150 2.43 -13.26 9.34
CA GLY A 150 1.81 -14.18 10.28
C GLY A 150 1.67 -13.63 11.68
N TRP A 151 1.72 -12.31 11.86
CA TRP A 151 1.53 -11.68 13.16
C TRP A 151 0.05 -11.58 13.50
N SER A 152 -0.45 -12.53 14.26
CA SER A 152 -1.87 -12.58 14.64
C SER A 152 -2.29 -11.36 15.45
N THR A 153 -1.41 -10.83 16.30
CA THR A 153 -1.67 -9.64 17.11
C THR A 153 -1.85 -8.40 16.20
N LEU A 154 -1.04 -8.26 15.16
CA LEU A 154 -1.21 -7.18 14.20
C LEU A 154 -2.53 -7.32 13.44
N ASP A 155 -2.87 -8.52 13.01
CA ASP A 155 -4.15 -8.79 12.35
C ASP A 155 -5.34 -8.39 13.23
N GLU A 156 -5.28 -8.70 14.52
CA GLU A 156 -6.30 -8.32 15.50
C GLU A 156 -6.41 -6.79 15.62
N ILE A 157 -5.27 -6.08 15.72
CA ILE A 157 -5.25 -4.63 15.80
C ILE A 157 -5.85 -4.00 14.54
N LEU A 158 -5.47 -4.50 13.36
CA LEU A 158 -6.02 -4.01 12.09
C LEU A 158 -7.52 -4.21 11.98
N ALA A 159 -8.04 -5.27 12.60
CA ALA A 159 -9.47 -5.56 12.59
C ALA A 159 -10.27 -4.69 13.57
N THR A 160 -9.65 -4.20 14.64
CA THR A 160 -10.35 -3.55 15.75
C THR A 160 -10.02 -2.07 15.94
N ASP A 161 -8.85 -1.60 15.51
CA ASP A 161 -8.43 -0.21 15.72
C ASP A 161 -8.99 0.68 14.61
N GLU A 162 -9.96 1.53 14.96
CA GLU A 162 -10.62 2.41 14.00
C GLU A 162 -9.71 3.49 13.42
N ARG A 163 -8.63 3.84 14.11
CA ARG A 163 -7.69 4.86 13.63
C ARG A 163 -7.02 4.48 12.34
N ILE A 164 -6.85 3.18 12.11
CA ILE A 164 -6.16 2.61 10.95
C ILE A 164 -7.07 1.69 10.13
N ALA A 165 -8.37 1.84 10.27
CA ALA A 165 -9.33 1.10 9.46
C ALA A 165 -9.38 1.69 8.04
N LEU A 166 -9.24 0.83 7.03
CA LEU A 166 -9.46 1.23 5.65
C LEU A 166 -10.94 1.02 5.33
N LYS A 167 -11.65 2.13 5.18
CA LYS A 167 -13.08 2.12 4.86
C LYS A 167 -13.26 2.43 3.39
N VAL A 168 -14.24 1.79 2.76
CA VAL A 168 -14.64 2.16 1.40
C VAL A 168 -15.04 3.64 1.43
N ALA A 169 -14.37 4.44 0.60
CA ALA A 169 -14.73 5.84 0.47
C ALA A 169 -16.17 5.91 -0.01
N SER A 170 -17.07 6.38 0.87
CA SER A 170 -18.44 6.73 0.47
C SER A 170 -18.30 7.87 -0.51
N GLY A 171 -18.47 7.56 -1.77
CA GLY A 171 -18.33 8.49 -2.87
C GLY A 171 -19.26 9.67 -2.82
#